data_e153df4aec178a73852b78e3ec03c3cf
#
_entry.id   e153df4aec178a73852b78e3ec03c3cf
#
_cell.length_a   1.000
_cell.length_b   1.000
_cell.length_c   1.000
_cell.angle_alpha   90.00
_cell.angle_beta   90.00
_cell.angle_gamma   90.00
#
_symmetry.space_group_name_H-M   'P 1'
#
loop_
_entity.id
_entity.type
_entity.pdbx_description
1 polymer ?
#
loop_
_entity_poly.entity_id
_entity_poly.type
_entity_poly.pdbx_seq_one_letter_code
_entity_poly.pdbx_strand_id
1 'polypeptide(L)'
;LPFATKWLNPGSVNTSTDATTATTFTFDSPVYLQEGIEYCIVLYSDSTDYTAYISRLGETQIGSNRTISAQPNIGVLFKSANNRTWTPEQMEDMKFTLKKAVFDTSTNGILTLTNDSLPAKTLDSNPIRTFNGSSVVRIFHKNHGMHSINNNVTIAGVAAGTYNGI
;
A
#
# COMPACT_ATOMS: atom_id res chain seq x y z
N LEU A 1 -14.98 -3.63 2.51
CA LEU A 1 -13.56 -3.74 2.89
C LEU A 1 -12.90 -2.40 2.66
N PRO A 2 -12.06 -1.90 3.59
CA PRO A 2 -11.29 -0.69 3.36
C PRO A 2 -10.33 -0.91 2.18
N PHE A 3 -10.19 0.07 1.29
CA PHE A 3 -9.27 -0.01 0.16
C PHE A 3 -7.88 0.56 0.49
N ALA A 4 -7.75 1.25 1.62
CA ALA A 4 -6.47 1.68 2.18
C ALA A 4 -6.54 1.64 3.70
N THR A 5 -5.49 1.17 4.34
CA THR A 5 -5.37 1.12 5.80
C THR A 5 -3.99 1.58 6.23
N LYS A 6 -3.91 2.21 7.39
CA LYS A 6 -2.64 2.57 8.03
C LYS A 6 -2.75 2.35 9.53
N TRP A 7 -1.84 1.57 10.06
CA TRP A 7 -1.69 1.37 11.49
C TRP A 7 -0.67 2.35 12.07
N LEU A 8 -0.96 2.82 13.26
CA LEU A 8 -0.08 3.71 13.99
C LEU A 8 0.23 3.09 15.35
N ASN A 9 1.50 3.11 15.74
CA ASN A 9 1.90 2.64 17.05
C ASN A 9 1.40 3.62 18.14
N PRO A 10 0.99 3.13 19.32
CA PRO A 10 0.51 3.98 20.41
C PRO A 10 1.46 5.13 20.77
N GLY A 11 2.77 4.87 20.78
CA GLY A 11 3.78 5.91 21.08
C GLY A 11 3.91 7.01 20.02
N SER A 12 3.27 6.84 18.85
CA SER A 12 3.24 7.86 17.79
C SER A 12 1.95 8.68 17.80
N VAL A 13 1.05 8.43 18.74
CA VAL A 13 -0.16 9.23 18.93
C VAL A 13 0.19 10.46 19.73
N ASN A 14 0.00 11.62 19.14
CA ASN A 14 0.23 12.88 19.82
C ASN A 14 -0.98 13.25 20.69
N THR A 15 -0.71 13.74 21.90
CA THR A 15 -1.72 14.30 22.78
C THR A 15 -1.75 15.82 22.66
N SER A 16 -2.91 16.42 22.85
CA SER A 16 -3.08 17.88 22.80
C SER A 16 -4.18 18.30 23.78
N THR A 17 -4.05 19.45 24.37
CA THR A 17 -5.08 20.03 25.27
C THR A 17 -5.98 21.04 24.54
N ASP A 18 -5.57 21.48 23.37
CA ASP A 18 -6.21 22.57 22.60
C ASP A 18 -6.46 22.21 21.12
N ALA A 19 -6.28 20.96 20.77
CA ALA A 19 -6.41 20.45 19.41
C ALA A 19 -5.43 21.05 18.38
N THR A 20 -4.30 21.63 18.81
CA THR A 20 -3.30 22.19 17.89
C THR A 20 -2.28 21.17 17.40
N THR A 21 -2.01 20.12 18.19
CA THR A 21 -1.05 19.07 17.85
C THR A 21 -1.76 17.92 17.16
N ALA A 22 -1.43 17.71 15.89
CA ALA A 22 -2.05 16.66 15.08
C ALA A 22 -1.32 15.33 15.21
N THR A 23 -2.05 14.23 15.20
CA THR A 23 -1.54 12.89 14.92
C THR A 23 -1.65 12.63 13.42
N THR A 24 -0.53 12.34 12.76
CA THR A 24 -0.49 12.16 11.30
C THR A 24 -0.47 10.70 10.92
N PHE A 25 -1.39 10.32 10.04
CA PHE A 25 -1.42 9.01 9.39
C PHE A 25 -0.92 9.17 7.95
N THR A 26 0.24 8.60 7.65
CA THR A 26 0.80 8.62 6.29
C THR A 26 0.66 7.24 5.69
N PHE A 27 -0.09 7.14 4.60
CA PHE A 27 -0.19 5.89 3.83
C PHE A 27 1.14 5.57 3.15
N ASP A 28 1.42 4.29 2.97
CA ASP A 28 2.68 3.82 2.38
C ASP A 28 2.80 4.20 0.89
N SER A 29 1.66 4.42 0.24
CA SER A 29 1.56 4.98 -1.11
C SER A 29 0.37 5.94 -1.18
N PRO A 30 0.38 6.90 -2.12
CA PRO A 30 -0.77 7.78 -2.36
C PRO A 30 -2.03 6.97 -2.68
N VAL A 31 -3.13 7.35 -2.06
CA VAL A 31 -4.43 6.71 -2.25
C VAL A 31 -5.22 7.51 -3.28
N TYR A 32 -5.63 6.87 -4.37
CA TYR A 32 -6.43 7.52 -5.38
C TYR A 32 -7.89 7.66 -4.93
N LEU A 33 -8.39 8.88 -4.95
CA LEU A 33 -9.80 9.20 -4.72
C LEU A 33 -10.40 9.72 -6.01
N GLN A 34 -11.45 9.08 -6.48
CA GLN A 34 -12.17 9.49 -7.69
C GLN A 34 -13.11 10.65 -7.39
N GLU A 35 -13.13 11.63 -8.26
CA GLU A 35 -14.05 12.75 -8.17
C GLU A 35 -15.52 12.29 -8.24
N GLY A 36 -16.38 12.90 -7.43
CA GLY A 36 -17.82 12.60 -7.40
C GLY A 36 -18.19 11.32 -6.64
N ILE A 37 -17.23 10.64 -6.02
CA ILE A 37 -17.48 9.47 -5.17
C ILE A 37 -17.35 9.86 -3.70
N GLU A 38 -18.29 9.42 -2.88
CA GLU A 38 -18.24 9.59 -1.43
C GLU A 38 -17.32 8.57 -0.80
N TYR A 39 -16.47 9.03 0.11
CA TYR A 39 -15.54 8.22 0.87
C TYR A 39 -15.72 8.46 2.34
N CYS A 40 -15.39 7.47 3.16
CA CYS A 40 -15.34 7.62 4.60
C CYS A 40 -13.93 7.35 5.12
N ILE A 41 -13.56 8.08 6.18
CA ILE A 41 -12.35 7.83 6.98
C ILE A 41 -12.83 7.22 8.29
N VAL A 42 -12.30 6.06 8.64
CA VAL A 42 -12.63 5.38 9.89
C VAL A 42 -11.41 5.38 10.78
N LEU A 43 -11.54 5.94 11.98
CA LEU A 43 -10.58 5.75 13.05
C LEU A 43 -11.04 4.56 13.89
N TYR A 44 -10.20 3.59 14.02
CA TYR A 44 -10.47 2.37 14.78
C TYR A 44 -9.43 2.20 15.88
N SER A 45 -9.91 1.86 17.08
CA SER A 45 -9.08 1.50 18.22
C SER A 45 -9.77 0.38 19.00
N ASP A 46 -8.99 -0.50 19.58
CA ASP A 46 -9.43 -1.53 20.54
C ASP A 46 -9.37 -1.02 22.01
N SER A 47 -8.92 0.21 22.24
CA SER A 47 -8.87 0.87 23.53
C SER A 47 -9.81 2.08 23.56
N THR A 48 -10.40 2.32 24.72
CA THR A 48 -11.22 3.50 25.03
C THR A 48 -10.39 4.72 25.47
N ASP A 49 -9.07 4.56 25.59
CA ASP A 49 -8.18 5.64 26.06
C ASP A 49 -7.90 6.69 24.98
N TYR A 50 -8.13 6.33 23.72
CA TYR A 50 -7.95 7.26 22.60
C TYR A 50 -9.20 8.10 22.40
N THR A 51 -8.97 9.42 22.31
CA THR A 51 -10.02 10.41 22.05
C THR A 51 -9.66 11.26 20.83
N ALA A 52 -10.65 11.75 20.13
CA ALA A 52 -10.49 12.68 19.02
C ALA A 52 -11.21 14.00 19.35
N TYR A 53 -10.63 15.10 18.92
CA TYR A 53 -11.28 16.39 19.02
C TYR A 53 -12.43 16.50 18.03
N ILE A 54 -13.56 16.95 18.54
CA ILE A 54 -14.75 17.26 17.75
C ILE A 54 -15.14 18.72 17.94
N SER A 55 -15.87 19.27 17.00
CA SER A 55 -16.62 20.52 17.17
C SER A 55 -18.11 20.21 17.29
N ARG A 56 -18.82 20.87 18.19
CA ARG A 56 -20.26 20.71 18.38
C ARG A 56 -20.96 22.03 18.20
N LEU A 57 -22.03 22.07 17.45
CA LEU A 57 -22.86 23.26 17.30
C LEU A 57 -23.42 23.72 18.64
N GLY A 58 -23.30 25.01 18.92
CA GLY A 58 -23.71 25.60 20.16
C GLY A 58 -22.66 25.61 21.27
N GLU A 59 -21.58 24.86 21.14
CA GLU A 59 -20.47 24.83 22.08
C GLU A 59 -19.46 25.97 21.83
N THR A 60 -18.67 26.29 22.82
CA THR A 60 -17.61 27.30 22.71
C THR A 60 -16.34 26.68 22.13
N GLN A 61 -15.76 27.32 21.14
CA GLN A 61 -14.49 26.92 20.55
C GLN A 61 -13.38 26.97 21.63
N ILE A 62 -12.58 25.90 21.68
CA ILE A 62 -11.42 25.84 22.62
C ILE A 62 -10.48 27.02 22.36
N GLY A 63 -10.06 27.68 23.39
CA GLY A 63 -9.13 28.82 23.33
C GLY A 63 -9.74 30.14 22.86
N SER A 64 -11.07 30.23 22.73
CA SER A 64 -11.77 31.47 22.38
C SER A 64 -13.13 31.54 23.03
N ASN A 65 -13.77 32.72 22.99
CA ASN A 65 -15.15 32.92 23.44
C ASN A 65 -16.17 32.79 22.29
N ARG A 66 -15.74 32.25 21.14
CA ARG A 66 -16.59 32.14 19.95
C ARG A 66 -17.45 30.89 20.06
N THR A 67 -18.75 31.04 19.85
CA THR A 67 -19.68 29.89 19.72
C THR A 67 -19.62 29.32 18.34
N ILE A 68 -19.59 28.00 18.24
CA ILE A 68 -19.64 27.26 16.98
C ILE A 68 -21.07 27.31 16.45
N SER A 69 -21.29 28.02 15.35
CA SER A 69 -22.62 28.27 14.79
C SER A 69 -22.87 27.60 13.44
N ALA A 70 -21.85 27.00 12.84
CA ALA A 70 -21.98 26.34 11.53
C ALA A 70 -20.96 25.21 11.37
N GLN A 71 -21.34 24.23 10.58
CA GLN A 71 -20.46 23.16 10.07
C GLN A 71 -20.14 23.47 8.60
N PRO A 72 -18.91 23.92 8.30
CA PRO A 72 -18.58 24.40 6.96
C PRO A 72 -18.38 23.29 5.93
N ASN A 73 -18.16 22.04 6.39
CA ASN A 73 -17.89 20.90 5.52
C ASN A 73 -19.15 20.04 5.35
N ILE A 74 -19.32 19.51 4.14
CA ILE A 74 -20.36 18.53 3.85
C ILE A 74 -19.86 17.17 4.33
N GLY A 75 -20.67 16.46 5.08
CA GLY A 75 -20.38 15.15 5.60
C GLY A 75 -21.12 14.90 6.90
N VAL A 76 -21.04 13.70 7.42
CA VAL A 76 -21.66 13.29 8.68
C VAL A 76 -20.65 12.51 9.49
N LEU A 77 -20.49 12.88 10.77
CA LEU A 77 -19.76 12.08 11.71
C LEU A 77 -20.60 10.89 12.16
N PHE A 78 -20.02 9.70 12.11
CA PHE A 78 -20.64 8.51 12.67
C PHE A 78 -19.82 8.00 13.85
N LYS A 79 -20.47 7.58 14.89
CA LYS A 79 -19.84 6.96 16.08
C LYS A 79 -20.28 5.51 16.22
N SER A 80 -19.38 4.64 16.65
CA SER A 80 -19.66 3.24 16.91
C SER A 80 -18.84 2.76 18.11
N ALA A 81 -19.48 2.02 19.01
CA ALA A 81 -18.80 1.36 20.12
C ALA A 81 -18.42 -0.09 19.80
N ASN A 82 -18.97 -0.67 18.76
CA ASN A 82 -18.82 -2.12 18.45
C ASN A 82 -18.38 -2.38 17.01
N ASN A 83 -18.05 -1.35 16.26
CA ASN A 83 -17.68 -1.41 14.83
C ASN A 83 -18.72 -2.11 13.92
N ARG A 84 -19.95 -2.22 14.37
CA ARG A 84 -21.06 -2.85 13.62
C ARG A 84 -22.26 -1.92 13.47
N THR A 85 -22.58 -1.20 14.53
CA THR A 85 -23.69 -0.25 14.54
C THR A 85 -23.11 1.16 14.59
N TRP A 86 -23.47 1.97 13.62
CA TRP A 86 -22.98 3.34 13.46
C TRP A 86 -24.11 4.33 13.65
N THR A 87 -23.94 5.27 14.55
CA THR A 87 -24.92 6.31 14.85
C THR A 87 -24.47 7.62 14.21
N PRO A 88 -25.30 8.26 13.35
CA PRO A 88 -24.96 9.56 12.80
C PRO A 88 -25.09 10.67 13.85
N GLU A 89 -24.14 11.59 13.85
CA GLU A 89 -24.10 12.76 14.71
C GLU A 89 -24.17 14.03 13.88
N GLN A 90 -25.36 14.61 13.76
CA GLN A 90 -25.58 15.78 12.90
C GLN A 90 -25.10 17.10 13.49
N MET A 91 -24.86 17.12 14.80
CA MET A 91 -24.44 18.34 15.50
C MET A 91 -22.94 18.39 15.78
N GLU A 92 -22.22 17.35 15.41
CA GLU A 92 -20.79 17.18 15.70
C GLU A 92 -20.00 16.85 14.46
N ASP A 93 -18.78 17.41 14.38
CA ASP A 93 -17.79 17.06 13.37
C ASP A 93 -16.45 16.77 14.01
N MET A 94 -15.71 15.81 13.43
CA MET A 94 -14.36 15.50 13.85
C MET A 94 -13.37 16.47 13.21
N LYS A 95 -12.41 16.96 13.99
CA LYS A 95 -11.31 17.76 13.45
C LYS A 95 -10.30 16.89 12.71
N PHE A 96 -10.11 17.16 11.43
CA PHE A 96 -9.07 16.51 10.64
C PHE A 96 -8.52 17.43 9.54
N THR A 97 -7.39 17.06 8.99
CA THR A 97 -6.78 17.68 7.82
C THR A 97 -6.41 16.62 6.81
N LEU A 98 -6.94 16.72 5.61
CA LEU A 98 -6.59 15.84 4.51
C LEU A 98 -5.47 16.49 3.69
N LYS A 99 -4.35 15.75 3.53
CA LYS A 99 -3.24 16.17 2.68
C LYS A 99 -3.25 15.34 1.40
N LYS A 100 -3.11 16.01 0.26
CA LYS A 100 -2.97 15.35 -1.04
C LYS A 100 -1.49 15.20 -1.41
N ALA A 101 -1.16 14.15 -2.14
CA ALA A 101 0.15 14.01 -2.76
C ALA A 101 0.33 15.07 -3.86
N VAL A 102 1.51 15.66 -3.91
CA VAL A 102 1.94 16.54 -5.00
C VAL A 102 3.02 15.80 -5.77
N PHE A 103 2.75 15.53 -7.04
CA PHE A 103 3.70 14.85 -7.92
C PHE A 103 4.55 15.88 -8.63
N ASP A 104 5.86 15.67 -8.65
CA ASP A 104 6.76 16.43 -9.50
C ASP A 104 6.61 15.91 -10.94
N THR A 105 6.07 16.77 -11.80
CA THR A 105 5.89 16.48 -13.22
C THR A 105 6.98 17.12 -14.09
N SER A 106 7.92 17.84 -13.49
CA SER A 106 9.03 18.49 -14.19
C SER A 106 10.23 17.57 -14.41
N THR A 107 10.33 16.51 -13.61
CA THR A 107 11.44 15.53 -13.66
C THR A 107 10.94 14.18 -14.17
N ASN A 108 11.59 13.66 -15.20
CA ASN A 108 11.27 12.31 -15.69
C ASN A 108 11.80 11.26 -14.69
N GLY A 109 10.94 10.37 -14.24
CA GLY A 109 11.31 9.20 -13.47
C GLY A 109 11.83 8.08 -14.38
N ILE A 110 12.79 7.31 -13.89
CA ILE A 110 13.25 6.07 -14.54
C ILE A 110 12.67 4.90 -13.75
N LEU A 111 11.86 4.09 -14.40
CA LEU A 111 11.37 2.83 -13.85
C LEU A 111 12.23 1.70 -14.40
N THR A 112 13.00 1.05 -13.54
CA THR A 112 13.73 -0.17 -13.88
C THR A 112 12.94 -1.38 -13.41
N LEU A 113 12.46 -2.16 -14.35
CA LEU A 113 11.79 -3.42 -14.06
C LEU A 113 12.81 -4.55 -14.15
N THR A 114 12.98 -5.29 -13.08
CA THR A 114 13.81 -6.49 -13.04
C THR A 114 12.92 -7.70 -12.79
N ASN A 115 13.07 -8.72 -13.61
CA ASN A 115 12.46 -10.01 -13.32
C ASN A 115 13.29 -10.73 -12.27
N ASP A 116 12.63 -11.47 -11.39
CA ASP A 116 13.31 -12.42 -10.55
C ASP A 116 14.04 -13.45 -11.41
N SER A 117 15.16 -13.98 -10.89
CA SER A 117 15.88 -15.07 -11.55
C SER A 117 14.92 -16.25 -11.71
N LEU A 118 14.94 -16.84 -12.91
CA LEU A 118 14.13 -18.03 -13.17
C LEU A 118 14.55 -19.15 -12.19
N PRO A 119 13.60 -19.80 -11.52
CA PRO A 119 13.91 -20.89 -10.60
C PRO A 119 14.56 -22.05 -11.35
N ALA A 120 15.47 -22.75 -10.70
CA ALA A 120 16.05 -23.96 -11.26
C ALA A 120 14.96 -24.99 -11.58
N LYS A 121 15.03 -25.59 -12.76
CA LYS A 121 14.07 -26.61 -13.23
C LYS A 121 14.81 -27.92 -13.49
N THR A 122 14.18 -29.01 -13.06
CA THR A 122 14.69 -30.34 -13.38
C THR A 122 14.32 -30.69 -14.81
N LEU A 123 15.29 -31.06 -15.59
CA LEU A 123 15.10 -31.50 -16.98
C LEU A 123 14.57 -32.94 -17.05
N ASP A 124 13.80 -33.23 -18.09
CA ASP A 124 13.31 -34.59 -18.38
C ASP A 124 14.44 -35.51 -18.75
N SER A 125 14.13 -36.82 -18.98
CA SER A 125 15.08 -37.80 -19.47
C SER A 125 15.63 -37.44 -20.87
N ASN A 126 16.95 -37.50 -21.05
CA ASN A 126 17.65 -37.24 -22.33
C ASN A 126 17.30 -35.87 -22.98
N PRO A 127 17.33 -34.74 -22.24
CA PRO A 127 16.89 -33.46 -22.75
C PRO A 127 17.93 -32.81 -23.67
N ILE A 128 19.19 -33.29 -23.64
CA ILE A 128 20.33 -32.64 -24.28
C ILE A 128 20.60 -33.36 -25.64
N ARG A 129 20.71 -32.59 -26.71
CA ARG A 129 21.11 -33.06 -28.02
C ARG A 129 22.30 -32.26 -28.51
N THR A 130 23.31 -32.99 -28.94
CA THR A 130 24.51 -32.48 -29.61
C THR A 130 24.53 -32.92 -31.06
N PHE A 131 25.28 -32.21 -31.88
CA PHE A 131 25.44 -32.47 -33.30
C PHE A 131 26.92 -32.59 -33.63
N ASN A 132 27.30 -33.60 -34.38
CA ASN A 132 28.69 -33.78 -34.78
C ASN A 132 29.19 -32.57 -35.59
N GLY A 133 30.35 -32.05 -35.22
CA GLY A 133 30.95 -30.87 -35.87
C GLY A 133 30.33 -29.52 -35.48
N SER A 134 29.46 -29.48 -34.48
CA SER A 134 28.81 -28.24 -34.01
C SER A 134 29.08 -28.01 -32.52
N SER A 135 29.36 -26.77 -32.17
CA SER A 135 29.42 -26.30 -30.76
C SER A 135 28.03 -26.01 -30.17
N VAL A 136 26.97 -26.15 -30.97
CA VAL A 136 25.61 -25.86 -30.53
C VAL A 136 25.03 -27.08 -29.81
N VAL A 137 24.56 -26.84 -28.59
CA VAL A 137 23.83 -27.80 -27.77
C VAL A 137 22.36 -27.38 -27.72
N ARG A 138 21.47 -28.32 -28.03
CA ARG A 138 20.02 -28.08 -27.88
C ARG A 138 19.49 -28.78 -26.65
N ILE A 139 18.73 -28.02 -25.84
CA ILE A 139 18.10 -28.51 -24.62
C ILE A 139 16.60 -28.37 -24.77
N PHE A 140 15.90 -29.45 -24.49
CA PHE A 140 14.44 -29.48 -24.56
C PHE A 140 13.85 -29.48 -23.18
N HIS A 141 13.03 -28.46 -22.87
CA HIS A 141 12.24 -28.42 -21.65
C HIS A 141 10.92 -27.71 -21.92
N LYS A 142 9.82 -28.37 -21.57
CA LYS A 142 8.49 -27.79 -21.69
C LYS A 142 8.35 -26.68 -20.66
N ASN A 143 7.87 -25.50 -21.06
CA ASN A 143 7.67 -24.35 -20.20
C ASN A 143 8.97 -23.86 -19.51
N HIS A 144 10.05 -23.76 -20.26
CA HIS A 144 11.34 -23.28 -19.73
C HIS A 144 11.29 -21.83 -19.20
N GLY A 145 10.32 -21.02 -19.62
CA GLY A 145 10.14 -19.63 -19.12
C GLY A 145 11.12 -18.61 -19.72
N MET A 146 11.99 -19.01 -20.64
CA MET A 146 12.94 -18.10 -21.28
C MET A 146 12.26 -17.37 -22.45
N HIS A 147 12.38 -16.05 -22.47
CA HIS A 147 11.78 -15.18 -23.49
C HIS A 147 12.81 -14.46 -24.36
N SER A 148 14.08 -14.50 -23.98
CA SER A 148 15.16 -13.79 -24.67
C SER A 148 16.22 -14.76 -25.17
N ILE A 149 16.76 -14.47 -26.35
CA ILE A 149 17.88 -15.20 -26.94
C ILE A 149 19.22 -14.96 -26.22
N ASN A 150 19.26 -13.98 -25.31
CA ASN A 150 20.48 -13.60 -24.57
C ASN A 150 20.48 -14.08 -23.11
N ASN A 151 19.54 -14.93 -22.73
CA ASN A 151 19.52 -15.48 -21.37
C ASN A 151 20.57 -16.59 -21.24
N ASN A 152 21.47 -16.42 -20.28
CA ASN A 152 22.44 -17.45 -19.91
C ASN A 152 21.78 -18.46 -18.97
N VAL A 153 22.08 -19.72 -19.16
CA VAL A 153 21.65 -20.81 -18.28
C VAL A 153 22.84 -21.63 -17.85
N THR A 154 22.78 -22.14 -16.63
CA THR A 154 23.76 -23.10 -16.13
C THR A 154 23.12 -24.47 -16.05
N ILE A 155 23.76 -25.45 -16.66
CA ILE A 155 23.34 -26.84 -16.63
C ILE A 155 24.22 -27.57 -15.62
N ALA A 156 23.62 -28.32 -14.72
CA ALA A 156 24.30 -29.08 -13.69
C ALA A 156 23.65 -30.45 -13.51
N GLY A 157 24.37 -31.37 -12.86
CA GLY A 157 23.86 -32.70 -12.52
C GLY A 157 23.81 -33.67 -13.71
N VAL A 158 24.56 -33.40 -14.79
CA VAL A 158 24.67 -34.32 -15.93
C VAL A 158 25.66 -35.46 -15.56
N ALA A 159 25.21 -36.70 -15.72
CA ALA A 159 26.01 -37.87 -15.33
C ALA A 159 27.29 -38.05 -16.20
N ALA A 160 27.28 -37.65 -17.46
CA ALA A 160 28.44 -37.61 -18.34
C ALA A 160 29.12 -36.26 -18.19
N GLY A 161 30.26 -36.16 -17.55
CA GLY A 161 30.92 -34.93 -17.07
C GLY A 161 31.29 -33.87 -18.10
N THR A 162 31.09 -34.09 -19.38
CA THR A 162 31.39 -33.15 -20.48
C THR A 162 30.36 -32.05 -20.67
N TYR A 163 29.20 -32.15 -20.05
CA TYR A 163 28.10 -31.18 -20.25
C TYR A 163 27.79 -30.32 -19.04
N ASN A 164 28.46 -30.54 -17.92
CA ASN A 164 28.29 -29.69 -16.73
C ASN A 164 29.00 -28.34 -16.94
N GLY A 165 28.28 -27.26 -16.73
CA GLY A 165 28.86 -25.92 -16.79
C GLY A 165 28.94 -25.27 -18.19
N ILE A 166 28.21 -25.79 -19.17
CA ILE A 166 28.05 -25.17 -20.49
C ILE A 166 26.98 -24.11 -20.48
#